data_e274c96b0588c9b6152029f46547695f
#
_entry.id   e274c96b0588c9b6152029f46547695f
#
_cell.length_a   1.000
_cell.length_b   1.000
_cell.length_c   1.000
_cell.angle_alpha   90.00
_cell.angle_beta   90.00
_cell.angle_gamma   90.00
#
_symmetry.space_group_name_H-M   'P 1'
#
loop_
_entity.id
_entity.type
_entity.pdbx_description
1 polymer ?
#
loop_
_entity_poly.entity_id
_entity_poly.type
_entity_poly.pdbx_seq_one_letter_code
_entity_poly.pdbx_strand_id
1 'polypeptide(L)'
;MSRRALLALLPGLIAGCGGGRLLRPRTAASNPTLLENARPGTSDWELTGPAVDREIEGYASATSVDRGAGIDLYVSTAEPAYTVDVFRMGWYGGAGARRVAGPIERPGRAQPMPAPDPVTGLMECRWAEPHHLRTADGDGPWPSGVYLARLTARASGRQAYVVFVVRDDTRRAALLFQSSVTTFAAYNNWGGRSLYAFNSAGAPARAVSFDRPYAMNPYGVPLDGAGDFLRRFEYNALRWLEREGYDVAYATDVDTHRRSDLLPRHRAFLSVGHDEYWTWEMRDHVEAARDRGVHLAFLGANASFWQIRLEPDASGAADRTIVGYKDGAAADPLAADPARARRVTAHWRDGPTARPEAAMIGVMYVADPVDADVVVDDASHWAFAGTGLARGGVLPGLLGYEVDAIASASPPGLARLAHSPFALASGESGYADMTLYQAPSGALVFATGSMYWNWGLDDYNAPGLRSARASVAAQRITHNVLDRMLEGAGGA
;
A
#
# COMPACT_ATOMS: atom_id res chain seq x y z
N MET A 1 63.64 -18.80 -3.01
CA MET A 1 63.02 -19.16 -4.29
C MET A 1 61.93 -20.20 -4.01
N SER A 2 60.67 -19.85 -3.96
CA SER A 2 59.56 -20.78 -3.79
C SER A 2 58.36 -20.25 -4.58
N ARG A 3 57.96 -20.99 -5.61
CA ARG A 3 56.82 -20.70 -6.49
C ARG A 3 55.53 -21.15 -5.79
N ARG A 4 54.58 -20.23 -5.56
CA ARG A 4 53.22 -20.59 -5.17
C ARG A 4 52.38 -20.80 -6.44
N ALA A 5 51.84 -22.00 -6.56
CA ALA A 5 50.88 -22.36 -7.60
C ALA A 5 49.50 -21.93 -7.18
N LEU A 6 48.81 -21.19 -8.05
CA LEU A 6 47.38 -20.87 -7.92
C LEU A 6 46.54 -22.04 -8.44
N LEU A 7 45.78 -22.69 -7.58
CA LEU A 7 44.75 -23.63 -8.00
C LEU A 7 43.46 -22.83 -8.33
N ALA A 8 43.07 -22.88 -9.58
CA ALA A 8 41.75 -22.44 -10.03
C ALA A 8 40.74 -23.57 -9.82
N LEU A 9 39.77 -23.36 -8.96
CA LEU A 9 38.61 -24.25 -8.79
C LEU A 9 37.57 -23.89 -9.87
N LEU A 10 37.36 -24.79 -10.81
CA LEU A 10 36.22 -24.80 -11.71
C LEU A 10 35.00 -25.38 -10.95
N PRO A 11 33.82 -24.70 -11.01
CA PRO A 11 32.59 -25.32 -10.50
C PRO A 11 32.09 -26.33 -11.55
N GLY A 12 31.92 -27.57 -11.13
CA GLY A 12 31.35 -28.65 -11.93
C GLY A 12 29.89 -28.38 -12.24
N LEU A 13 29.52 -28.48 -13.53
CA LEU A 13 28.13 -28.52 -13.99
C LEU A 13 27.49 -29.84 -13.52
N ILE A 14 26.51 -29.73 -12.62
CA ILE A 14 25.54 -30.79 -12.38
C ILE A 14 24.35 -30.50 -13.31
N ALA A 15 24.25 -31.29 -14.37
CA ALA A 15 23.07 -31.31 -15.25
C ALA A 15 21.95 -32.07 -14.53
N GLY A 16 21.04 -31.34 -13.87
CA GLY A 16 19.77 -31.85 -13.38
C GLY A 16 18.68 -31.52 -14.39
N CYS A 17 18.13 -32.50 -15.09
CA CYS A 17 16.94 -32.36 -15.91
C CYS A 17 15.72 -32.08 -15.05
N GLY A 18 15.34 -30.82 -14.95
CA GLY A 18 14.07 -30.29 -14.47
C GLY A 18 13.93 -28.92 -15.05
N GLY A 19 13.00 -28.73 -16.01
CA GLY A 19 12.80 -27.48 -16.77
C GLY A 19 12.27 -26.31 -15.91
N GLY A 20 12.91 -25.99 -14.81
CA GLY A 20 12.70 -24.78 -14.06
C GLY A 20 13.33 -23.60 -14.83
N ARG A 21 12.52 -22.72 -15.37
CA ARG A 21 12.97 -21.45 -15.95
C ARG A 21 13.78 -20.71 -14.88
N LEU A 22 15.10 -20.61 -15.07
CA LEU A 22 15.96 -19.78 -14.24
C LEU A 22 15.46 -18.32 -14.36
N LEU A 23 15.19 -17.67 -13.23
CA LEU A 23 14.87 -16.24 -13.21
C LEU A 23 15.98 -15.50 -13.95
N ARG A 24 15.63 -14.76 -14.99
CA ARG A 24 16.59 -13.92 -15.68
C ARG A 24 17.05 -12.83 -14.70
N PRO A 25 18.35 -12.63 -14.49
CA PRO A 25 18.83 -11.53 -13.66
C PRO A 25 18.35 -10.21 -14.25
N ARG A 26 17.62 -9.44 -13.45
CA ARG A 26 17.23 -8.08 -13.81
C ARG A 26 18.49 -7.22 -13.82
N THR A 27 18.82 -6.61 -14.98
CA THR A 27 20.07 -5.87 -15.13
C THR A 27 19.89 -4.44 -14.66
N ALA A 28 20.88 -3.91 -13.92
CA ALA A 28 20.86 -2.55 -13.36
C ALA A 28 20.93 -1.45 -14.42
N ALA A 29 21.43 -1.72 -15.63
CA ALA A 29 21.77 -0.70 -16.63
C ALA A 29 20.58 0.19 -17.07
N SER A 30 19.34 -0.24 -16.87
CA SER A 30 18.13 0.52 -17.23
C SER A 30 17.02 0.52 -16.18
N ASN A 31 17.28 -0.02 -14.98
CA ASN A 31 16.29 -0.12 -13.91
C ASN A 31 16.60 0.88 -12.78
N PRO A 32 15.88 2.01 -12.72
CA PRO A 32 16.12 3.03 -11.69
C PRO A 32 15.94 2.54 -10.26
N THR A 33 15.05 1.55 -10.02
CA THR A 33 14.85 0.97 -8.70
C THR A 33 16.09 0.20 -8.23
N LEU A 34 16.71 -0.61 -9.10
CA LEU A 34 17.97 -1.30 -8.79
C LEU A 34 19.12 -0.31 -8.54
N LEU A 35 19.24 0.73 -9.38
CA LEU A 35 20.26 1.77 -9.21
C LEU A 35 20.10 2.52 -7.89
N GLU A 36 18.86 2.81 -7.49
CA GLU A 36 18.59 3.47 -6.22
C GLU A 36 18.93 2.56 -5.03
N ASN A 37 18.54 1.29 -5.08
CA ASN A 37 18.81 0.32 -4.01
C ASN A 37 20.29 -0.09 -3.88
N ALA A 38 21.10 0.20 -4.89
CA ALA A 38 22.58 0.05 -4.83
C ALA A 38 23.27 1.17 -4.03
N ARG A 39 22.55 2.27 -3.71
CA ARG A 39 23.08 3.37 -2.89
C ARG A 39 23.14 2.95 -1.42
N PRO A 40 24.04 3.55 -0.62
CA PRO A 40 24.11 3.27 0.81
C PRO A 40 22.79 3.57 1.51
N GLY A 41 22.25 2.57 2.21
CA GLY A 41 21.08 2.71 3.08
C GLY A 41 21.45 3.06 4.51
N THR A 42 20.42 3.31 5.33
CA THR A 42 20.53 3.53 6.77
C THR A 42 19.32 2.96 7.49
N SER A 43 19.50 2.52 8.73
CA SER A 43 18.43 2.20 9.69
C SER A 43 18.07 3.39 10.60
N ASP A 44 18.73 4.54 10.45
CA ASP A 44 18.48 5.74 11.27
C ASP A 44 17.06 6.29 11.11
N TRP A 45 16.31 5.80 10.14
CA TRP A 45 14.91 6.19 9.92
C TRP A 45 13.99 5.72 11.04
N GLU A 46 14.33 4.64 11.75
CA GLU A 46 13.50 4.07 12.81
C GLU A 46 13.36 5.05 13.98
N LEU A 47 12.16 5.11 14.59
CA LEU A 47 11.92 5.96 15.74
C LEU A 47 12.56 5.35 17.00
N THR A 48 13.38 6.13 17.69
CA THR A 48 13.97 5.75 18.98
C THR A 48 13.20 6.29 20.18
N GLY A 49 12.33 7.27 19.96
CA GLY A 49 11.50 7.91 20.97
C GLY A 49 10.14 8.37 20.42
N PRO A 50 9.17 7.45 20.15
CA PRO A 50 7.88 7.84 19.59
C PRO A 50 7.16 8.91 20.42
N ALA A 51 6.57 9.90 19.76
CA ALA A 51 5.83 11.02 20.34
C ALA A 51 4.38 10.61 20.67
N VAL A 52 4.19 9.69 21.62
CA VAL A 52 2.89 9.06 21.90
C VAL A 52 1.87 10.02 22.53
N ASP A 53 2.33 11.10 23.17
CA ASP A 53 1.49 12.12 23.79
C ASP A 53 1.42 13.41 22.94
N ARG A 54 1.67 13.27 21.62
CA ARG A 54 1.60 14.40 20.68
C ARG A 54 2.64 15.49 20.94
N GLU A 55 3.78 15.16 21.49
CA GLU A 55 4.88 16.10 21.77
C GLU A 55 5.40 16.74 20.47
N ILE A 56 5.36 16.00 19.36
CA ILE A 56 5.55 16.48 17.99
C ILE A 56 4.69 15.66 17.04
N GLU A 57 4.04 16.30 16.09
CA GLU A 57 3.20 15.67 15.08
C GLU A 57 3.13 16.53 13.82
N GLY A 58 2.76 15.95 12.69
CA GLY A 58 2.66 16.71 11.44
C GLY A 58 1.88 16.00 10.35
N TYR A 59 1.58 16.74 9.29
CA TYR A 59 0.96 16.24 8.07
C TYR A 59 1.50 16.99 6.84
N ALA A 60 1.31 16.41 5.66
CA ALA A 60 1.74 17.00 4.40
C ALA A 60 0.58 17.67 3.64
N SER A 61 0.87 18.74 2.90
CA SER A 61 -0.10 19.46 2.05
C SER A 61 -0.65 18.61 0.90
N ALA A 62 -0.04 17.47 0.61
CA ALA A 62 -0.47 16.52 -0.40
C ALA A 62 -0.09 15.09 0.01
N THR A 63 -0.86 14.09 -0.44
CA THR A 63 -0.51 12.67 -0.25
C THR A 63 0.64 12.25 -1.15
N SER A 64 0.78 12.94 -2.29
CA SER A 64 1.86 12.72 -3.25
C SER A 64 2.20 14.00 -4.01
N VAL A 65 3.45 14.05 -4.49
CA VAL A 65 3.93 15.11 -5.40
C VAL A 65 4.75 14.51 -6.54
N ASP A 66 4.83 15.22 -7.66
CA ASP A 66 5.75 14.81 -8.73
C ASP A 66 7.21 15.07 -8.33
N ARG A 67 8.10 14.31 -8.91
CA ARG A 67 9.55 14.41 -8.75
C ARG A 67 10.04 15.83 -9.07
N GLY A 68 10.75 16.44 -8.14
CA GLY A 68 11.25 17.82 -8.26
C GLY A 68 10.27 18.90 -7.82
N ALA A 69 9.01 18.56 -7.56
CA ALA A 69 8.00 19.48 -7.03
C ALA A 69 8.20 19.75 -5.53
N GLY A 70 7.47 20.76 -5.02
CA GLY A 70 7.44 21.10 -3.60
C GLY A 70 6.29 20.43 -2.87
N ILE A 71 6.50 20.19 -1.58
CA ILE A 71 5.48 19.75 -0.63
C ILE A 71 5.66 20.49 0.69
N ASP A 72 4.57 20.91 1.31
CA ASP A 72 4.59 21.59 2.60
C ASP A 72 4.36 20.60 3.72
N LEU A 73 5.17 20.67 4.77
CA LEU A 73 5.01 19.90 5.99
C LEU A 73 4.52 20.84 7.10
N TYR A 74 3.30 20.61 7.56
CA TYR A 74 2.73 21.30 8.70
C TYR A 74 3.08 20.53 9.98
N VAL A 75 3.73 21.21 10.93
CA VAL A 75 4.24 20.58 12.16
C VAL A 75 3.72 21.32 13.38
N SER A 76 3.36 20.56 14.39
CA SER A 76 2.99 21.05 15.73
C SER A 76 3.92 20.48 16.79
N THR A 77 4.54 21.36 17.58
CA THR A 77 5.25 21.02 18.81
C THR A 77 5.28 22.24 19.74
N ALA A 78 5.22 22.02 21.05
CA ALA A 78 5.40 23.07 22.05
C ALA A 78 6.87 23.38 22.32
N GLU A 79 7.80 22.58 21.81
CA GLU A 79 9.23 22.81 21.96
C GLU A 79 9.73 23.96 21.07
N PRO A 80 10.81 24.67 21.46
CA PRO A 80 11.30 25.83 20.72
C PRO A 80 11.86 25.48 19.35
N ALA A 81 12.31 24.23 19.12
CA ALA A 81 12.88 23.79 17.87
C ALA A 81 12.69 22.30 17.64
N TYR A 82 12.66 21.92 16.36
CA TYR A 82 12.66 20.52 15.91
C TYR A 82 13.55 20.35 14.68
N THR A 83 13.86 19.10 14.34
CA THR A 83 14.54 18.75 13.09
C THR A 83 13.66 17.88 12.19
N VAL A 84 13.89 18.00 10.89
CA VAL A 84 13.30 17.15 9.86
C VAL A 84 14.40 16.36 9.16
N ASP A 85 14.30 15.04 9.17
CA ASP A 85 15.09 14.13 8.33
C ASP A 85 14.14 13.45 7.36
N VAL A 86 14.48 13.37 6.08
CA VAL A 86 13.63 12.74 5.08
C VAL A 86 14.29 11.48 4.53
N PHE A 87 13.53 10.38 4.56
CA PHE A 87 13.99 9.07 4.13
C PHE A 87 13.13 8.55 2.98
N ARG A 88 13.77 8.07 1.91
CA ARG A 88 13.13 7.23 0.92
C ARG A 88 13.11 5.79 1.43
N MET A 89 11.94 5.20 1.48
CA MET A 89 11.77 3.81 1.92
C MET A 89 12.10 2.85 0.76
N GLY A 90 12.67 1.69 1.08
CA GLY A 90 13.12 0.71 0.10
C GLY A 90 13.76 -0.52 0.73
N TRP A 91 14.61 -1.22 -0.03
CA TRP A 91 15.37 -2.36 0.49
C TRP A 91 16.76 -1.95 1.02
N TYR A 92 17.59 -1.31 0.18
CA TYR A 92 18.94 -0.82 0.49
C TYR A 92 19.83 -1.83 1.24
N GLY A 93 19.92 -3.06 0.74
CA GLY A 93 20.69 -4.11 1.39
C GLY A 93 20.16 -4.58 2.75
N GLY A 94 18.88 -4.32 3.03
CA GLY A 94 18.25 -4.64 4.31
C GLY A 94 18.11 -3.45 5.26
N ALA A 95 18.82 -2.33 5.03
CA ALA A 95 18.76 -1.14 5.87
C ALA A 95 17.37 -0.46 5.89
N GLY A 96 16.56 -0.69 4.86
CA GLY A 96 15.16 -0.30 4.81
C GLY A 96 14.88 1.09 4.27
N ALA A 97 15.82 2.01 4.34
CA ALA A 97 15.67 3.35 3.80
C ALA A 97 17.01 4.01 3.43
N ARG A 98 16.94 5.11 2.70
CA ARG A 98 18.05 6.04 2.47
C ARG A 98 17.64 7.45 2.85
N ARG A 99 18.46 8.14 3.65
CA ARG A 99 18.25 9.56 3.94
C ARG A 99 18.51 10.39 2.68
N VAL A 100 17.53 11.20 2.27
CA VAL A 100 17.60 12.05 1.09
C VAL A 100 17.78 13.52 1.44
N ALA A 101 17.33 13.94 2.64
CA ALA A 101 17.51 15.29 3.16
C ALA A 101 17.58 15.28 4.69
N GLY A 102 18.18 16.31 5.26
CA GLY A 102 18.23 16.53 6.69
C GLY A 102 19.59 16.17 7.33
N PRO A 103 19.74 16.47 8.65
CA PRO A 103 18.74 17.14 9.49
C PRO A 103 18.54 18.62 9.13
N ILE A 104 17.28 19.05 9.03
CA ILE A 104 16.90 20.44 8.77
C ILE A 104 16.28 21.00 10.05
N GLU A 105 16.92 21.97 10.68
CA GLU A 105 16.40 22.58 11.90
C GLU A 105 15.33 23.63 11.59
N ARG A 106 14.26 23.63 12.41
CA ARG A 106 13.12 24.55 12.31
C ARG A 106 12.69 25.04 13.69
N PRO A 107 12.16 26.28 13.78
CA PRO A 107 11.52 26.76 15.00
C PRO A 107 10.24 25.93 15.24
N GLY A 108 10.05 25.56 16.51
CA GLY A 108 8.83 24.88 16.92
C GLY A 108 7.67 25.84 17.14
N ARG A 109 6.47 25.32 16.94
CA ARG A 109 5.22 26.06 17.14
C ARG A 109 4.11 25.10 17.53
N ALA A 110 3.45 25.38 18.66
CA ALA A 110 2.20 24.69 18.98
C ALA A 110 1.09 25.17 18.05
N GLN A 111 0.40 24.24 17.44
CA GLN A 111 -0.69 24.50 16.52
C GLN A 111 -2.05 24.19 17.17
N PRO A 112 -3.14 24.87 16.74
CA PRO A 112 -4.44 24.64 17.34
C PRO A 112 -5.01 23.26 16.99
N MET A 113 -5.69 22.65 17.97
CA MET A 113 -6.55 21.49 17.74
C MET A 113 -7.89 21.97 17.17
N PRO A 114 -8.31 21.48 15.99
CA PRO A 114 -9.63 21.83 15.47
C PRO A 114 -10.72 21.14 16.30
N ALA A 115 -11.89 21.77 16.37
CA ALA A 115 -13.10 21.10 16.84
C ALA A 115 -13.66 20.22 15.71
N PRO A 116 -14.29 19.07 16.04
CA PRO A 116 -14.98 18.29 15.03
C PRO A 116 -16.19 19.04 14.47
N ASP A 117 -16.39 18.93 13.16
CA ASP A 117 -17.62 19.44 12.53
C ASP A 117 -18.84 18.76 13.17
N PRO A 118 -19.88 19.52 13.58
CA PRO A 118 -20.99 18.95 14.33
C PRO A 118 -21.89 18.01 13.52
N VAL A 119 -21.85 18.06 12.19
CA VAL A 119 -22.68 17.26 11.29
C VAL A 119 -21.95 16.01 10.82
N THR A 120 -20.72 16.17 10.38
CA THR A 120 -19.92 15.11 9.74
C THR A 120 -18.87 14.49 10.63
N GLY A 121 -18.52 15.14 11.74
CA GLY A 121 -17.41 14.73 12.61
C GLY A 121 -16.02 15.02 12.01
N LEU A 122 -15.95 15.76 10.90
CA LEU A 122 -14.69 16.10 10.22
C LEU A 122 -13.74 16.83 11.18
N MET A 123 -12.51 16.35 11.24
CA MET A 123 -11.36 16.98 11.90
C MET A 123 -10.40 17.44 10.82
N GLU A 124 -10.33 18.76 10.59
CA GLU A 124 -9.47 19.37 9.57
C GLU A 124 -8.56 20.43 10.22
N CYS A 125 -7.27 20.24 10.13
CA CYS A 125 -6.28 21.20 10.61
C CYS A 125 -6.09 22.33 9.60
N ARG A 126 -5.87 23.55 10.14
CA ARG A 126 -5.47 24.74 9.38
C ARG A 126 -4.23 25.34 10.01
N TRP A 127 -3.20 24.51 10.10
CA TRP A 127 -1.95 24.92 10.71
C TRP A 127 -1.21 25.92 9.84
N ALA A 128 -0.45 26.79 10.48
CA ALA A 128 0.28 27.87 9.82
C ALA A 128 1.77 27.56 9.70
N GLU A 129 2.47 28.32 8.88
CA GLU A 129 3.92 28.33 8.75
C GLU A 129 4.51 26.95 8.45
N PRO A 130 4.11 26.31 7.34
CA PRO A 130 4.65 25.01 6.99
C PRO A 130 6.15 25.08 6.66
N HIS A 131 6.84 23.97 6.83
CA HIS A 131 8.16 23.78 6.23
C HIS A 131 8.01 23.40 4.76
N HIS A 132 8.41 24.26 3.86
CA HIS A 132 8.47 23.97 2.43
C HIS A 132 9.65 23.05 2.12
N LEU A 133 9.38 21.87 1.58
CA LEU A 133 10.34 20.85 1.21
C LEU A 133 10.30 20.67 -0.33
N ARG A 134 11.45 20.68 -0.96
CA ARG A 134 11.55 20.39 -2.40
C ARG A 134 12.05 18.97 -2.61
N THR A 135 11.35 18.19 -3.42
CA THR A 135 11.78 16.82 -3.77
C THR A 135 12.96 16.78 -4.75
N ALA A 136 13.72 17.87 -4.77
CA ALA A 136 14.98 18.04 -5.51
C ALA A 136 16.14 18.45 -4.59
N ASP A 137 15.92 18.59 -3.29
CA ASP A 137 16.94 19.01 -2.35
C ASP A 137 18.00 17.90 -2.17
N GLY A 138 19.25 18.28 -1.93
CA GLY A 138 20.37 17.35 -1.82
C GLY A 138 20.94 16.92 -3.18
N ASP A 139 21.00 15.62 -3.45
CA ASP A 139 21.64 15.02 -4.64
C ASP A 139 20.82 15.13 -5.95
N GLY A 140 19.87 16.03 -6.03
CA GLY A 140 19.00 16.22 -7.19
C GLY A 140 17.62 15.61 -7.02
N PRO A 141 16.79 15.56 -8.09
CA PRO A 141 15.41 15.13 -7.97
C PRO A 141 15.26 13.72 -7.38
N TRP A 142 14.43 13.60 -6.34
CA TRP A 142 14.25 12.34 -5.63
C TRP A 142 13.56 11.29 -6.50
N PRO A 143 14.00 10.02 -6.48
CA PRO A 143 13.37 8.98 -7.25
C PRO A 143 11.95 8.68 -6.73
N SER A 144 11.10 8.13 -7.61
CA SER A 144 9.78 7.66 -7.20
C SER A 144 9.88 6.67 -6.02
N GLY A 145 9.00 6.83 -5.02
CA GLY A 145 9.03 6.04 -3.80
C GLY A 145 8.05 6.53 -2.74
N VAL A 146 7.92 5.76 -1.67
CA VAL A 146 7.29 6.20 -0.43
C VAL A 146 8.35 6.84 0.45
N TYR A 147 8.01 7.96 1.06
CA TYR A 147 8.91 8.77 1.87
C TYR A 147 8.37 8.99 3.26
N LEU A 148 9.26 8.99 4.25
CA LEU A 148 8.98 9.38 5.62
C LEU A 148 9.80 10.62 5.95
N ALA A 149 9.14 11.72 6.30
CA ALA A 149 9.77 12.82 6.99
C ALA A 149 9.70 12.53 8.49
N ARG A 150 10.84 12.25 9.12
CA ARG A 150 10.96 12.07 10.56
C ARG A 150 11.12 13.43 11.21
N LEU A 151 10.17 13.78 12.05
CA LEU A 151 10.18 14.96 12.89
C LEU A 151 10.83 14.58 14.23
N THR A 152 11.77 15.38 14.73
CA THR A 152 12.39 15.16 16.05
C THR A 152 12.35 16.45 16.87
N ALA A 153 11.60 16.46 17.95
CA ALA A 153 11.59 17.55 18.94
C ALA A 153 12.95 17.63 19.64
N ARG A 154 13.55 18.82 19.69
CA ARG A 154 14.98 18.97 20.05
C ARG A 154 15.29 18.77 21.52
N ALA A 155 14.39 19.16 22.41
CA ALA A 155 14.64 19.06 23.85
C ALA A 155 14.32 17.66 24.39
N SER A 156 13.21 17.06 23.99
CA SER A 156 12.79 15.74 24.47
C SER A 156 13.34 14.58 23.66
N GLY A 157 13.74 14.80 22.39
CA GLY A 157 14.09 13.75 21.45
C GLY A 157 12.88 12.95 20.96
N ARG A 158 11.64 13.41 21.24
CA ARG A 158 10.42 12.73 20.76
C ARG A 158 10.27 12.85 19.25
N GLN A 159 9.73 11.80 18.64
CA GLN A 159 9.75 11.63 17.19
C GLN A 159 8.41 11.18 16.64
N ALA A 160 8.07 11.68 15.45
CA ALA A 160 6.92 11.24 14.66
C ALA A 160 7.26 11.27 13.17
N TYR A 161 6.49 10.53 12.34
CA TYR A 161 6.60 10.60 10.89
C TYR A 161 5.50 11.45 10.25
N VAL A 162 5.84 11.96 9.06
CA VAL A 162 4.88 12.37 8.03
C VAL A 162 5.18 11.53 6.79
N VAL A 163 4.20 10.75 6.33
CA VAL A 163 4.31 9.91 5.14
C VAL A 163 3.80 10.65 3.91
N PHE A 164 4.49 10.51 2.78
CA PHE A 164 4.06 10.99 1.46
C PHE A 164 4.72 10.18 0.35
N VAL A 165 4.18 10.29 -0.86
CA VAL A 165 4.72 9.62 -2.05
C VAL A 165 5.36 10.65 -2.99
N VAL A 166 6.54 10.33 -3.52
CA VAL A 166 7.09 11.03 -4.68
C VAL A 166 6.83 10.18 -5.90
N ARG A 167 6.06 10.72 -6.84
CA ARG A 167 5.82 10.12 -8.15
C ARG A 167 6.98 10.42 -9.11
N ASP A 168 6.93 9.84 -10.29
CA ASP A 168 7.69 10.27 -11.46
C ASP A 168 6.74 10.21 -12.67
N ASP A 169 6.09 11.34 -12.92
CA ASP A 169 5.01 11.46 -13.90
C ASP A 169 5.49 11.30 -15.36
N THR A 170 6.79 11.24 -15.58
CA THR A 170 7.39 11.00 -16.89
C THR A 170 7.81 9.55 -17.10
N ARG A 171 7.95 8.78 -16.02
CA ARG A 171 8.49 7.43 -16.06
C ARG A 171 7.43 6.40 -16.54
N ARG A 172 7.93 5.39 -17.23
CA ARG A 172 7.17 4.20 -17.66
C ARG A 172 7.78 2.97 -16.96
N ALA A 173 7.68 2.91 -15.65
CA ALA A 173 8.12 1.73 -14.91
C ALA A 173 7.29 0.50 -15.28
N ALA A 174 7.87 -0.68 -15.09
CA ALA A 174 7.15 -1.92 -15.36
C ALA A 174 5.92 -2.09 -14.46
N LEU A 175 6.06 -1.77 -13.17
CA LEU A 175 5.02 -1.87 -12.15
C LEU A 175 4.65 -0.49 -11.61
N LEU A 176 3.36 -0.27 -11.35
CA LEU A 176 2.86 0.85 -10.54
C LEU A 176 2.34 0.29 -9.22
N PHE A 177 2.95 0.70 -8.11
CA PHE A 177 2.51 0.40 -6.75
C PHE A 177 1.62 1.53 -6.25
N GLN A 178 0.38 1.20 -5.88
CA GLN A 178 -0.55 2.12 -5.24
C GLN A 178 -0.44 2.03 -3.72
N SER A 179 -0.19 3.17 -3.06
CA SER A 179 -0.31 3.29 -1.60
C SER A 179 -1.74 3.70 -1.24
N SER A 180 -2.34 2.98 -0.29
CA SER A 180 -3.77 3.04 0.05
C SER A 180 -4.06 4.15 1.06
N VAL A 181 -3.68 5.40 0.74
CA VAL A 181 -3.76 6.54 1.69
C VAL A 181 -5.20 6.89 2.06
N THR A 182 -6.20 6.57 1.24
CA THR A 182 -7.62 6.74 1.58
C THR A 182 -8.02 5.79 2.71
N THR A 183 -7.53 4.55 2.69
CA THR A 183 -7.73 3.59 3.77
C THR A 183 -7.00 4.05 5.04
N PHE A 184 -5.75 4.50 4.94
CA PHE A 184 -5.03 5.07 6.09
C PHE A 184 -5.83 6.20 6.75
N ALA A 185 -6.36 7.13 5.96
CA ALA A 185 -7.13 8.26 6.46
C ALA A 185 -8.48 7.85 7.05
N ALA A 186 -9.16 6.83 6.48
CA ALA A 186 -10.43 6.31 6.96
C ALA A 186 -10.33 5.72 8.38
N TYR A 187 -9.24 5.02 8.67
CA TYR A 187 -8.96 4.43 9.99
C TYR A 187 -8.24 5.39 10.95
N ASN A 188 -7.68 6.49 10.45
CA ASN A 188 -6.99 7.46 11.28
C ASN A 188 -7.94 8.12 12.28
N ASN A 189 -7.71 7.88 13.57
CA ASN A 189 -8.53 8.45 14.65
C ASN A 189 -7.90 9.68 15.34
N TRP A 190 -6.97 10.34 14.68
CA TRP A 190 -6.39 11.58 15.20
C TRP A 190 -7.49 12.60 15.55
N GLY A 191 -7.39 13.22 16.71
CA GLY A 191 -8.41 14.11 17.21
C GLY A 191 -9.69 13.39 17.71
N GLY A 192 -9.64 12.06 17.84
CA GLY A 192 -10.74 11.23 18.35
C GLY A 192 -11.83 10.93 17.32
N ARG A 193 -11.56 11.07 16.01
CA ARG A 193 -12.56 10.83 14.95
C ARG A 193 -11.97 10.04 13.78
N SER A 194 -12.63 8.94 13.41
CA SER A 194 -12.39 8.17 12.18
C SER A 194 -13.72 7.78 11.54
N LEU A 195 -13.70 7.06 10.40
CA LEU A 195 -14.92 6.52 9.80
C LEU A 195 -15.47 5.29 10.55
N TYR A 196 -14.90 4.93 11.73
CA TYR A 196 -15.29 3.78 12.51
C TYR A 196 -15.65 4.12 13.97
N ALA A 197 -16.71 3.48 14.47
CA ALA A 197 -17.15 3.67 15.84
C ALA A 197 -16.16 3.09 16.86
N PHE A 198 -15.52 1.95 16.54
CA PHE A 198 -14.67 1.22 17.49
C PHE A 198 -13.42 2.00 17.91
N ASN A 199 -12.93 2.97 17.09
CA ASN A 199 -11.76 3.77 17.40
C ASN A 199 -12.04 5.29 17.42
N SER A 200 -13.30 5.70 17.45
CA SER A 200 -13.71 7.09 17.63
C SER A 200 -14.13 7.37 19.06
N ALA A 201 -13.82 8.58 19.55
CA ALA A 201 -14.37 9.09 20.80
C ALA A 201 -15.81 9.56 20.57
N GLY A 202 -16.79 8.66 20.74
CA GLY A 202 -18.20 8.87 20.44
C GLY A 202 -18.59 8.39 19.05
N ALA A 203 -19.46 9.12 18.36
CA ALA A 203 -19.94 8.73 17.03
C ALA A 203 -18.83 8.72 15.97
N PRO A 204 -18.85 7.78 15.02
CA PRO A 204 -17.93 7.79 13.88
C PRO A 204 -18.13 9.05 13.03
N ALA A 205 -17.06 9.52 12.40
CA ALA A 205 -17.15 10.57 11.40
C ALA A 205 -17.79 10.05 10.11
N ARG A 206 -18.38 10.94 9.34
CA ARG A 206 -18.84 10.71 7.95
C ARG A 206 -17.93 11.36 6.92
N ALA A 207 -16.98 12.17 7.42
CA ALA A 207 -15.92 12.75 6.63
C ALA A 207 -14.61 12.79 7.43
N VAL A 208 -13.50 12.55 6.75
CA VAL A 208 -12.15 12.64 7.33
C VAL A 208 -11.22 13.38 6.39
N SER A 209 -10.28 14.14 6.95
CA SER A 209 -9.36 14.97 6.17
C SER A 209 -7.96 14.34 6.09
N PHE A 210 -7.27 14.58 4.98
CA PHE A 210 -5.82 14.40 4.87
C PHE A 210 -5.05 15.54 5.55
N ASP A 211 -5.71 16.67 5.85
CA ASP A 211 -5.13 17.83 6.53
C ASP A 211 -5.18 17.65 8.06
N ARG A 212 -4.57 16.56 8.51
CA ARG A 212 -4.35 16.22 9.92
C ARG A 212 -3.26 15.17 10.05
N PRO A 213 -2.52 15.13 11.18
CA PRO A 213 -1.56 14.06 11.43
C PRO A 213 -2.21 12.68 11.40
N TYR A 214 -1.42 11.66 11.12
CA TYR A 214 -1.81 10.30 11.48
C TYR A 214 -1.57 10.08 12.98
N ALA A 215 -2.54 9.42 13.63
CA ALA A 215 -2.45 9.14 15.05
C ALA A 215 -1.28 8.22 15.37
N MET A 216 -0.64 8.46 16.51
CA MET A 216 0.46 7.63 17.02
C MET A 216 -0.03 6.29 17.60
N ASN A 217 -1.32 6.16 17.87
CA ASN A 217 -1.91 4.96 18.48
C ASN A 217 -3.39 4.78 18.10
N PRO A 218 -3.75 4.55 16.83
CA PRO A 218 -5.15 4.49 16.40
C PRO A 218 -5.90 3.24 16.87
N TYR A 219 -5.20 2.16 17.25
CA TYR A 219 -5.80 0.86 17.62
C TYR A 219 -5.33 0.35 18.98
N GLY A 220 -4.88 1.23 19.87
CA GLY A 220 -4.24 0.80 21.12
C GLY A 220 -2.84 0.20 20.91
N VAL A 221 -2.32 0.22 19.69
CA VAL A 221 -0.97 -0.22 19.35
C VAL A 221 -0.15 1.03 19.04
N PRO A 222 1.03 1.24 19.66
CA PRO A 222 1.89 2.35 19.33
C PRO A 222 2.19 2.35 17.83
N LEU A 223 1.72 3.37 17.12
CA LEU A 223 2.09 3.68 15.75
C LEU A 223 3.10 4.83 15.74
N ASP A 224 3.38 5.35 14.59
CA ASP A 224 4.52 6.21 14.37
C ASP A 224 4.18 7.48 13.57
N GLY A 225 2.90 7.67 13.22
CA GLY A 225 2.45 8.78 12.38
C GLY A 225 2.57 8.49 10.88
N ALA A 226 2.98 7.29 10.48
CA ALA A 226 3.10 6.89 9.08
C ALA A 226 1.82 6.25 8.49
N GLY A 227 0.68 6.36 9.17
CA GLY A 227 -0.52 5.61 8.80
C GLY A 227 -0.28 4.09 8.91
N ASP A 228 -0.90 3.32 8.04
CA ASP A 228 -0.73 1.85 8.04
C ASP A 228 0.50 1.38 7.23
N PHE A 229 1.26 2.29 6.63
CA PHE A 229 2.35 1.97 5.71
C PHE A 229 3.38 1.01 6.31
N LEU A 230 3.97 1.35 7.48
CA LEU A 230 5.06 0.58 8.07
C LEU A 230 4.60 -0.71 8.74
N ARG A 231 3.43 -0.71 9.36
CA ARG A 231 3.10 -1.71 10.36
C ARG A 231 2.22 -2.84 9.88
N ARG A 232 1.60 -2.68 8.70
CA ARG A 232 0.68 -3.70 8.23
C ARG A 232 1.22 -4.49 7.06
N PHE A 233 1.18 -3.95 5.84
CA PHE A 233 1.40 -4.81 4.66
C PHE A 233 2.22 -4.14 3.56
N GLU A 234 2.03 -2.85 3.31
CA GLU A 234 2.60 -2.18 2.15
C GLU A 234 4.13 -2.19 2.17
N TYR A 235 4.74 -1.90 3.31
CA TYR A 235 6.20 -1.85 3.42
C TYR A 235 6.86 -3.21 3.23
N ASN A 236 6.23 -4.31 3.68
CA ASN A 236 6.72 -5.67 3.41
C ASN A 236 6.78 -5.96 1.90
N ALA A 237 5.69 -5.65 1.17
CA ALA A 237 5.64 -5.82 -0.28
C ALA A 237 6.64 -4.91 -1.01
N LEU A 238 6.74 -3.62 -0.60
CA LEU A 238 7.69 -2.66 -1.16
C LEU A 238 9.13 -3.15 -1.02
N ARG A 239 9.52 -3.57 0.20
CA ARG A 239 10.86 -4.12 0.47
C ARG A 239 11.17 -5.31 -0.41
N TRP A 240 10.21 -6.24 -0.53
CA TRP A 240 10.37 -7.43 -1.35
C TRP A 240 10.50 -7.07 -2.83
N LEU A 241 9.63 -6.24 -3.39
CA LEU A 241 9.68 -5.82 -4.80
C LEU A 241 11.03 -5.18 -5.15
N GLU A 242 11.52 -4.29 -4.30
CA GLU A 242 12.79 -3.61 -4.53
C GLU A 242 14.01 -4.55 -4.31
N ARG A 243 13.93 -5.47 -3.34
CA ARG A 243 14.94 -6.52 -3.13
C ARG A 243 15.08 -7.42 -4.35
N GLU A 244 13.94 -7.83 -4.92
CA GLU A 244 13.91 -8.70 -6.10
C GLU A 244 14.19 -7.93 -7.42
N GLY A 245 14.42 -6.62 -7.33
CA GLY A 245 14.84 -5.78 -8.45
C GLY A 245 13.75 -5.50 -9.48
N TYR A 246 12.49 -5.49 -9.07
CA TYR A 246 11.42 -5.02 -9.95
C TYR A 246 11.56 -3.53 -10.25
N ASP A 247 11.23 -3.13 -11.47
CA ASP A 247 11.14 -1.73 -11.87
C ASP A 247 9.78 -1.17 -11.44
N VAL A 248 9.76 -0.43 -10.32
CA VAL A 248 8.55 0.04 -9.65
C VAL A 248 8.48 1.55 -9.64
N ALA A 249 7.33 2.11 -10.03
CA ALA A 249 6.92 3.47 -9.73
C ALA A 249 5.84 3.44 -8.63
N TYR A 250 5.73 4.53 -7.89
CA TYR A 250 4.82 4.66 -6.76
C TYR A 250 3.84 5.80 -7.00
N ALA A 251 2.60 5.58 -6.60
CA ALA A 251 1.52 6.58 -6.60
C ALA A 251 0.59 6.31 -5.40
N THR A 252 -0.34 7.21 -5.15
CA THR A 252 -1.41 6.99 -4.18
C THR A 252 -2.72 6.71 -4.91
N ASP A 253 -3.70 6.20 -4.19
CA ASP A 253 -5.08 6.04 -4.66
C ASP A 253 -5.71 7.40 -5.05
N VAL A 254 -5.34 8.51 -4.39
CA VAL A 254 -5.72 9.87 -4.80
C VAL A 254 -5.16 10.22 -6.21
N ASP A 255 -3.97 9.73 -6.56
CA ASP A 255 -3.43 9.90 -7.92
C ASP A 255 -4.21 9.07 -8.92
N THR A 256 -4.57 7.84 -8.56
CA THR A 256 -5.45 6.98 -9.39
C THR A 256 -6.83 7.62 -9.58
N HIS A 257 -7.37 8.29 -8.55
CA HIS A 257 -8.60 9.10 -8.68
C HIS A 257 -8.45 10.21 -9.72
N ARG A 258 -7.37 10.97 -9.64
CA ARG A 258 -7.18 12.19 -10.44
C ARG A 258 -6.78 11.91 -11.90
N ARG A 259 -6.15 10.76 -12.19
CA ARG A 259 -5.35 10.60 -13.42
C ARG A 259 -5.69 9.33 -14.18
N SER A 260 -6.58 9.47 -15.17
CA SER A 260 -6.91 8.37 -16.10
C SER A 260 -5.71 7.92 -16.97
N ASP A 261 -4.67 8.76 -17.12
CA ASP A 261 -3.47 8.49 -17.91
C ASP A 261 -2.35 7.80 -17.12
N LEU A 262 -2.52 7.65 -15.79
CA LEU A 262 -1.46 7.13 -14.91
C LEU A 262 -1.21 5.63 -15.17
N LEU A 263 -2.23 4.79 -15.02
CA LEU A 263 -2.09 3.34 -15.10
C LEU A 263 -1.64 2.85 -16.49
N PRO A 264 -2.14 3.40 -17.62
CA PRO A 264 -1.74 2.96 -18.96
C PRO A 264 -0.25 3.16 -19.30
N ARG A 265 0.50 3.85 -18.46
CA ARG A 265 1.95 4.02 -18.61
C ARG A 265 2.75 2.81 -18.14
N HIS A 266 2.12 1.90 -17.39
CA HIS A 266 2.74 0.77 -16.73
C HIS A 266 2.20 -0.56 -17.29
N ARG A 267 2.94 -1.64 -17.09
CA ARG A 267 2.52 -2.98 -17.54
C ARG A 267 1.56 -3.62 -16.55
N ALA A 268 1.78 -3.40 -15.26
CA ALA A 268 0.89 -3.89 -14.22
C ALA A 268 0.69 -2.86 -13.11
N PHE A 269 -0.51 -2.85 -12.59
CA PHE A 269 -0.94 -2.11 -11.40
C PHE A 269 -0.97 -3.06 -10.20
N LEU A 270 -0.46 -2.61 -9.06
CA LEU A 270 -0.44 -3.34 -7.80
C LEU A 270 -1.25 -2.59 -6.76
N SER A 271 -2.34 -3.22 -6.27
CA SER A 271 -3.05 -2.87 -5.04
C SER A 271 -2.54 -3.80 -3.95
N VAL A 272 -2.10 -3.28 -2.81
CA VAL A 272 -1.34 -4.03 -1.82
C VAL A 272 -1.96 -3.92 -0.44
N GLY A 273 -2.10 -5.04 0.24
CA GLY A 273 -2.50 -5.12 1.64
C GLY A 273 -3.95 -4.75 1.87
N HIS A 274 -4.22 -3.56 2.41
CA HIS A 274 -5.54 -3.08 2.78
C HIS A 274 -5.91 -1.85 1.97
N ASP A 275 -6.58 -2.05 0.84
CA ASP A 275 -6.96 -1.00 -0.13
C ASP A 275 -8.49 -0.91 -0.28
N GLU A 276 -9.16 -0.59 0.83
CA GLU A 276 -10.61 -0.79 1.07
C GLU A 276 -11.48 0.35 0.49
N TYR A 277 -10.96 1.60 0.46
CA TYR A 277 -11.75 2.82 0.20
C TYR A 277 -11.46 3.41 -1.17
N TRP A 278 -12.37 3.20 -2.13
CA TRP A 278 -12.19 3.65 -3.51
C TRP A 278 -13.26 4.65 -3.95
N THR A 279 -12.87 5.61 -4.78
CA THR A 279 -13.82 6.49 -5.47
C THR A 279 -14.33 5.85 -6.74
N TRP A 280 -15.42 6.40 -7.28
CA TRP A 280 -15.94 5.98 -8.59
C TRP A 280 -14.89 6.11 -9.68
N GLU A 281 -14.17 7.23 -9.70
CA GLU A 281 -13.11 7.53 -10.67
C GLU A 281 -11.94 6.54 -10.58
N MET A 282 -11.49 6.20 -9.38
CA MET A 282 -10.44 5.17 -9.21
C MET A 282 -10.84 3.87 -9.87
N ARG A 283 -12.04 3.42 -9.61
CA ARG A 283 -12.54 2.17 -10.17
C ARG A 283 -12.70 2.23 -11.68
N ASP A 284 -13.23 3.32 -12.23
CA ASP A 284 -13.33 3.53 -13.68
C ASP A 284 -11.94 3.51 -14.34
N HIS A 285 -10.93 4.16 -13.72
CA HIS A 285 -9.57 4.20 -14.27
C HIS A 285 -8.87 2.85 -14.23
N VAL A 286 -9.05 2.07 -13.16
CA VAL A 286 -8.45 0.73 -13.03
C VAL A 286 -9.12 -0.26 -14.00
N GLU A 287 -10.47 -0.27 -14.08
CA GLU A 287 -11.19 -1.11 -15.04
C GLU A 287 -10.83 -0.74 -16.49
N ALA A 288 -10.79 0.56 -16.82
CA ALA A 288 -10.39 1.02 -18.15
C ALA A 288 -8.93 0.69 -18.48
N ALA A 289 -8.02 0.68 -17.52
CA ALA A 289 -6.63 0.26 -17.71
C ALA A 289 -6.56 -1.25 -18.01
N ARG A 290 -7.27 -2.09 -17.21
CA ARG A 290 -7.42 -3.53 -17.48
C ARG A 290 -7.94 -3.79 -18.90
N ASP A 291 -8.97 -3.07 -19.30
CA ASP A 291 -9.62 -3.24 -20.60
C ASP A 291 -8.75 -2.76 -21.78
N ARG A 292 -7.65 -2.05 -21.46
CA ARG A 292 -6.58 -1.67 -22.42
C ARG A 292 -5.33 -2.55 -22.32
N GLY A 293 -5.35 -3.63 -21.52
CA GLY A 293 -4.28 -4.60 -21.41
C GLY A 293 -3.30 -4.39 -20.26
N VAL A 294 -3.55 -3.44 -19.36
CA VAL A 294 -2.76 -3.31 -18.11
C VAL A 294 -3.14 -4.44 -17.15
N HIS A 295 -2.18 -5.22 -16.73
CA HIS A 295 -2.39 -6.30 -15.77
C HIS A 295 -2.71 -5.72 -14.38
N LEU A 296 -3.51 -6.46 -13.59
CA LEU A 296 -3.85 -6.07 -12.22
C LEU A 296 -3.39 -7.17 -11.24
N ALA A 297 -2.73 -6.79 -10.16
CA ALA A 297 -2.40 -7.69 -9.07
C ALA A 297 -2.90 -7.10 -7.74
N PHE A 298 -3.84 -7.79 -7.13
CA PHE A 298 -4.36 -7.49 -5.81
C PHE A 298 -3.65 -8.40 -4.79
N LEU A 299 -2.59 -7.86 -4.20
CA LEU A 299 -1.80 -8.54 -3.18
C LEU A 299 -2.35 -8.20 -1.79
N GLY A 300 -3.60 -8.58 -1.55
CA GLY A 300 -4.34 -8.25 -0.36
C GLY A 300 -5.73 -8.88 -0.36
N ALA A 301 -6.62 -8.33 0.46
CA ALA A 301 -8.04 -8.65 0.50
C ALA A 301 -8.84 -7.39 0.81
N ASN A 302 -10.17 -7.48 0.68
CA ASN A 302 -11.11 -6.39 0.93
C ASN A 302 -10.81 -5.12 0.12
N ALA A 303 -10.23 -5.27 -1.06
CA ALA A 303 -9.93 -4.14 -1.92
C ALA A 303 -11.22 -3.59 -2.56
N SER A 304 -11.34 -2.26 -2.65
CA SER A 304 -12.50 -1.59 -3.25
C SER A 304 -13.84 -1.98 -2.60
N PHE A 305 -13.90 -2.05 -1.26
CA PHE A 305 -15.11 -2.44 -0.53
C PHE A 305 -16.08 -1.28 -0.32
N TRP A 306 -15.57 -0.13 0.16
CA TRP A 306 -16.35 1.09 0.36
C TRP A 306 -16.18 2.05 -0.79
N GLN A 307 -17.30 2.48 -1.37
CA GLN A 307 -17.31 3.67 -2.23
C GLN A 307 -17.21 4.92 -1.36
N ILE A 308 -16.27 5.78 -1.69
CA ILE A 308 -16.09 7.10 -1.09
C ILE A 308 -16.17 8.20 -2.16
N ARG A 309 -16.24 9.45 -1.70
CA ARG A 309 -15.99 10.64 -2.52
C ARG A 309 -14.80 11.41 -1.98
N LEU A 310 -14.04 12.02 -2.88
CA LEU A 310 -13.07 13.05 -2.51
C LEU A 310 -13.68 14.41 -2.73
N GLU A 311 -13.56 15.29 -1.74
CA GLU A 311 -14.08 16.64 -1.74
C GLU A 311 -12.97 17.64 -1.39
N PRO A 312 -13.08 18.93 -1.78
CA PRO A 312 -12.13 19.96 -1.37
C PRO A 312 -12.12 20.15 0.15
N ASP A 313 -10.96 20.61 0.67
CA ASP A 313 -10.90 21.16 2.02
C ASP A 313 -11.61 22.53 2.12
N ALA A 314 -11.64 23.08 3.32
CA ALA A 314 -12.25 24.39 3.55
C ALA A 314 -11.49 25.58 2.90
N SER A 315 -10.26 25.36 2.40
CA SER A 315 -9.52 26.36 1.60
C SER A 315 -9.83 26.27 0.11
N GLY A 316 -10.53 25.20 -0.33
CA GLY A 316 -10.81 24.89 -1.72
C GLY A 316 -9.74 24.03 -2.39
N ALA A 317 -8.75 23.52 -1.67
CA ALA A 317 -7.78 22.57 -2.21
C ALA A 317 -8.46 21.23 -2.50
N ALA A 318 -8.37 20.78 -3.76
CA ALA A 318 -9.11 19.61 -4.24
C ALA A 318 -8.66 18.31 -3.56
N ASP A 319 -9.63 17.38 -3.37
CA ASP A 319 -9.41 15.99 -2.95
C ASP A 319 -8.67 15.86 -1.60
N ARG A 320 -8.95 16.76 -0.66
CA ARG A 320 -8.36 16.76 0.68
C ARG A 320 -9.26 16.12 1.74
N THR A 321 -10.54 15.94 1.43
CA THR A 321 -11.55 15.38 2.34
C THR A 321 -12.16 14.12 1.75
N ILE A 322 -12.15 13.04 2.52
CA ILE A 322 -12.85 11.79 2.22
C ILE A 322 -14.24 11.86 2.84
N VAL A 323 -15.28 11.65 2.03
CA VAL A 323 -16.65 11.46 2.50
C VAL A 323 -17.03 10.00 2.39
N GLY A 324 -17.51 9.41 3.50
CA GLY A 324 -17.88 8.01 3.60
C GLY A 324 -19.00 7.78 4.61
N TYR A 325 -20.24 7.66 4.15
CA TYR A 325 -21.41 7.39 4.99
C TYR A 325 -21.56 5.89 5.34
N LYS A 326 -21.02 5.01 4.50
CA LYS A 326 -20.97 3.55 4.75
C LYS A 326 -22.38 2.95 4.96
N ASP A 327 -22.58 2.21 6.04
CA ASP A 327 -23.90 1.66 6.41
C ASP A 327 -24.97 2.74 6.62
N GLY A 328 -24.55 3.98 6.86
CA GLY A 328 -25.42 5.14 6.95
C GLY A 328 -25.73 5.82 5.61
N ALA A 329 -25.55 5.16 4.48
CA ALA A 329 -25.70 5.68 3.12
C ALA A 329 -27.03 6.41 2.84
N ALA A 330 -28.11 5.99 3.51
CA ALA A 330 -29.41 6.68 3.41
C ALA A 330 -29.37 8.15 3.91
N ALA A 331 -28.40 8.48 4.76
CA ALA A 331 -28.19 9.85 5.25
C ALA A 331 -27.19 10.65 4.38
N ASP A 332 -26.62 10.06 3.35
CA ASP A 332 -25.76 10.77 2.38
C ASP A 332 -26.64 11.80 1.62
N PRO A 333 -26.27 13.08 1.59
CA PRO A 333 -27.05 14.09 0.88
C PRO A 333 -27.34 13.77 -0.59
N LEU A 334 -26.49 12.93 -1.22
CA LEU A 334 -26.70 12.49 -2.61
C LEU A 334 -27.79 11.41 -2.75
N ALA A 335 -28.18 10.73 -1.67
CA ALA A 335 -29.20 9.69 -1.71
C ALA A 335 -30.59 10.21 -2.12
N ALA A 336 -30.86 11.49 -1.88
CA ALA A 336 -32.11 12.14 -2.27
C ALA A 336 -32.21 12.50 -3.76
N ASP A 337 -31.09 12.44 -4.49
CA ASP A 337 -31.02 12.80 -5.92
C ASP A 337 -30.78 11.55 -6.78
N PRO A 338 -31.81 11.03 -7.49
CA PRO A 338 -31.66 9.85 -8.33
C PRO A 338 -30.58 9.99 -9.44
N ALA A 339 -30.32 11.20 -9.93
CA ALA A 339 -29.30 11.44 -10.95
C ALA A 339 -27.88 11.26 -10.39
N ARG A 340 -27.71 11.38 -9.08
CA ARG A 340 -26.43 11.27 -8.36
C ARG A 340 -26.34 10.03 -7.48
N ALA A 341 -27.36 9.16 -7.47
CA ALA A 341 -27.46 7.98 -6.59
C ALA A 341 -26.21 7.09 -6.67
N ARG A 342 -25.62 6.92 -7.86
CA ARG A 342 -24.37 6.13 -8.06
C ARG A 342 -23.15 6.70 -7.31
N ARG A 343 -23.23 7.93 -6.80
CA ARG A 343 -22.15 8.61 -6.05
C ARG A 343 -22.39 8.55 -4.54
N VAL A 344 -23.43 7.90 -4.09
CA VAL A 344 -23.72 7.66 -2.68
C VAL A 344 -22.65 6.75 -2.10
N THR A 345 -22.10 7.11 -0.96
CA THR A 345 -20.98 6.39 -0.35
C THR A 345 -21.49 5.21 0.49
N ALA A 346 -21.47 4.02 -0.12
CA ALA A 346 -21.95 2.73 0.39
C ALA A 346 -20.98 1.61 0.01
N HIS A 347 -21.34 0.36 0.29
CA HIS A 347 -20.63 -0.78 -0.30
C HIS A 347 -20.72 -0.75 -1.83
N TRP A 348 -19.63 -1.13 -2.51
CA TRP A 348 -19.64 -1.23 -3.96
C TRP A 348 -20.62 -2.30 -4.48
N ARG A 349 -20.82 -3.37 -3.74
CA ARG A 349 -21.70 -4.50 -4.12
C ARG A 349 -23.18 -4.23 -3.95
N ASP A 350 -23.54 -3.24 -3.13
CA ASP A 350 -24.93 -2.96 -2.78
C ASP A 350 -25.52 -1.84 -3.66
N GLY A 351 -26.85 -1.74 -3.67
CA GLY A 351 -27.52 -0.59 -4.28
C GLY A 351 -27.31 0.68 -3.44
N PRO A 352 -27.21 1.85 -4.05
CA PRO A 352 -27.46 2.14 -5.48
C PRO A 352 -26.22 1.98 -6.38
N THR A 353 -25.06 1.61 -5.84
CA THR A 353 -23.81 1.45 -6.60
C THR A 353 -23.86 0.22 -7.50
N ALA A 354 -24.19 -0.94 -6.93
CA ALA A 354 -24.39 -2.23 -7.60
C ALA A 354 -23.26 -2.63 -8.59
N ARG A 355 -22.00 -2.36 -8.19
CA ARG A 355 -20.78 -2.75 -8.91
C ARG A 355 -19.93 -3.66 -8.00
N PRO A 356 -20.26 -4.95 -7.85
CA PRO A 356 -19.54 -5.86 -6.97
C PRO A 356 -18.03 -5.86 -7.27
N GLU A 357 -17.20 -5.92 -6.24
CA GLU A 357 -15.74 -5.92 -6.33
C GLU A 357 -15.25 -7.11 -7.14
N ALA A 358 -15.90 -8.27 -6.93
CA ALA A 358 -15.58 -9.52 -7.63
C ALA A 358 -15.63 -9.41 -9.16
N ALA A 359 -16.46 -8.52 -9.72
CA ALA A 359 -16.53 -8.31 -11.17
C ALA A 359 -15.22 -7.74 -11.77
N MET A 360 -14.43 -7.04 -10.95
CA MET A 360 -13.13 -6.50 -11.33
C MET A 360 -11.98 -7.37 -10.80
N ILE A 361 -12.03 -7.76 -9.52
CA ILE A 361 -10.92 -8.40 -8.82
C ILE A 361 -10.90 -9.92 -9.02
N GLY A 362 -12.07 -10.52 -9.18
CA GLY A 362 -12.26 -11.98 -9.24
C GLY A 362 -12.75 -12.58 -7.93
N VAL A 363 -12.51 -11.89 -6.82
CA VAL A 363 -12.96 -12.23 -5.47
C VAL A 363 -13.51 -11.00 -4.78
N MET A 364 -14.20 -11.17 -3.66
CA MET A 364 -14.64 -10.08 -2.78
C MET A 364 -14.68 -10.52 -1.33
N TYR A 365 -14.60 -9.56 -0.41
CA TYR A 365 -14.55 -9.75 1.04
C TYR A 365 -15.68 -10.67 1.56
N VAL A 366 -15.27 -11.57 2.47
CA VAL A 366 -16.20 -12.52 3.12
C VAL A 366 -16.05 -12.58 4.63
N ALA A 367 -14.86 -12.39 5.21
CA ALA A 367 -14.67 -12.55 6.66
C ALA A 367 -13.45 -11.83 7.22
N ASP A 368 -13.56 -11.45 8.51
CA ASP A 368 -12.49 -11.05 9.42
C ASP A 368 -12.94 -11.26 10.89
N PRO A 369 -12.01 -11.36 11.88
CA PRO A 369 -10.59 -11.62 11.69
C PRO A 369 -10.31 -13.10 11.40
N VAL A 370 -9.51 -13.37 10.39
CA VAL A 370 -9.03 -14.72 10.05
C VAL A 370 -7.53 -14.82 10.34
N ASP A 371 -7.09 -15.95 10.90
CA ASP A 371 -5.67 -16.34 11.01
C ASP A 371 -5.58 -17.84 10.73
N ALA A 372 -5.27 -18.18 9.46
CA ALA A 372 -5.29 -19.54 8.97
C ALA A 372 -4.23 -19.76 7.87
N ASP A 373 -4.26 -20.90 7.23
CA ASP A 373 -3.31 -21.29 6.19
C ASP A 373 -3.93 -21.12 4.80
N VAL A 374 -3.13 -20.70 3.81
CA VAL A 374 -3.54 -20.79 2.40
C VAL A 374 -3.38 -22.23 1.94
N VAL A 375 -4.44 -22.82 1.38
CA VAL A 375 -4.49 -24.21 0.89
C VAL A 375 -4.59 -24.24 -0.62
N VAL A 376 -3.60 -24.87 -1.28
CA VAL A 376 -3.49 -24.97 -2.74
C VAL A 376 -4.61 -25.86 -3.31
N ASP A 377 -5.35 -25.37 -4.31
CA ASP A 377 -6.37 -26.14 -5.04
C ASP A 377 -5.83 -26.66 -6.37
N ASP A 378 -5.25 -25.80 -7.22
CA ASP A 378 -4.68 -26.23 -8.51
C ASP A 378 -3.15 -26.00 -8.56
N ALA A 379 -2.41 -27.00 -8.08
CA ALA A 379 -0.94 -26.99 -8.12
C ALA A 379 -0.36 -27.20 -9.55
N SER A 380 -1.19 -27.58 -10.53
CA SER A 380 -0.75 -27.76 -11.92
C SER A 380 -0.67 -26.43 -12.68
N HIS A 381 -1.31 -25.39 -12.16
CA HIS A 381 -1.28 -24.06 -12.76
C HIS A 381 0.14 -23.49 -12.76
N TRP A 382 0.51 -22.80 -13.84
CA TRP A 382 1.86 -22.24 -14.01
C TRP A 382 2.31 -21.30 -12.88
N ALA A 383 1.38 -20.68 -12.16
CA ALA A 383 1.68 -19.82 -11.02
C ALA A 383 2.43 -20.60 -9.89
N PHE A 384 2.23 -21.91 -9.78
CA PHE A 384 2.90 -22.77 -8.81
C PHE A 384 4.19 -23.40 -9.34
N ALA A 385 4.63 -23.11 -10.55
CA ALA A 385 5.85 -23.67 -11.09
C ALA A 385 7.06 -23.42 -10.18
N GLY A 386 7.78 -24.48 -9.81
CA GLY A 386 8.97 -24.41 -8.97
C GLY A 386 8.72 -24.13 -7.48
N THR A 387 7.48 -24.19 -6.99
CA THR A 387 7.17 -24.04 -5.56
C THR A 387 7.35 -25.35 -4.76
N GLY A 388 7.29 -26.48 -5.42
CA GLY A 388 7.25 -27.81 -4.77
C GLY A 388 5.91 -28.14 -4.11
N LEU A 389 4.90 -27.27 -4.22
CA LEU A 389 3.58 -27.52 -3.66
C LEU A 389 2.75 -28.46 -4.53
N ALA A 390 1.94 -29.30 -3.88
CA ALA A 390 0.92 -30.15 -4.50
C ALA A 390 -0.48 -29.64 -4.12
N ARG A 391 -1.52 -30.19 -4.75
CA ARG A 391 -2.90 -29.96 -4.31
C ARG A 391 -3.08 -30.34 -2.85
N GLY A 392 -3.70 -29.48 -2.06
CA GLY A 392 -3.81 -29.61 -0.60
C GLY A 392 -2.55 -29.19 0.17
N GLY A 393 -1.47 -28.80 -0.54
CA GLY A 393 -0.28 -28.20 0.08
C GLY A 393 -0.64 -26.86 0.73
N VAL A 394 0.03 -26.53 1.85
CA VAL A 394 -0.27 -25.35 2.66
C VAL A 394 0.86 -24.33 2.65
N LEU A 395 0.45 -23.04 2.73
CA LEU A 395 1.34 -21.93 3.06
C LEU A 395 0.91 -21.43 4.45
N PRO A 396 1.65 -21.80 5.51
CA PRO A 396 1.23 -21.59 6.89
C PRO A 396 1.07 -20.11 7.24
N GLY A 397 -0.05 -19.76 7.89
CA GLY A 397 -0.35 -18.44 8.43
C GLY A 397 -0.46 -17.34 7.40
N LEU A 398 -0.64 -17.64 6.12
CA LEU A 398 -0.77 -16.63 5.06
C LEU A 398 -2.21 -16.33 4.67
N LEU A 399 -3.21 -16.82 5.40
CA LEU A 399 -4.62 -16.47 5.26
C LEU A 399 -5.07 -15.57 6.42
N GLY A 400 -5.43 -14.34 6.12
CA GLY A 400 -5.93 -13.32 7.07
C GLY A 400 -5.47 -11.91 6.65
N TYR A 401 -5.61 -10.86 7.43
CA TYR A 401 -6.56 -10.65 8.54
C TYR A 401 -8.00 -10.66 8.01
N GLU A 402 -8.22 -9.97 6.90
CA GLU A 402 -9.40 -10.03 6.06
C GLU A 402 -9.14 -10.97 4.89
N VAL A 403 -10.21 -11.63 4.44
CA VAL A 403 -10.13 -12.63 3.39
C VAL A 403 -11.27 -12.49 2.38
N ASP A 404 -10.97 -12.84 1.13
CA ASP A 404 -11.89 -12.76 0.00
C ASP A 404 -12.22 -14.15 -0.55
N ALA A 405 -13.40 -14.28 -1.17
CA ALA A 405 -13.81 -15.49 -1.89
C ALA A 405 -14.44 -15.17 -3.25
N ILE A 406 -14.49 -16.19 -4.10
CA ILE A 406 -15.24 -16.18 -5.37
C ILE A 406 -16.72 -15.93 -5.07
N ALA A 407 -17.37 -15.11 -5.90
CA ALA A 407 -18.78 -14.75 -5.78
C ALA A 407 -19.51 -14.88 -7.11
N SER A 408 -20.82 -14.73 -7.12
CA SER A 408 -21.64 -14.82 -8.35
C SER A 408 -21.28 -13.80 -9.42
N ALA A 409 -20.68 -12.66 -9.02
CA ALA A 409 -20.23 -11.61 -9.93
C ALA A 409 -18.79 -11.83 -10.46
N SER A 410 -18.08 -12.87 -10.01
CA SER A 410 -16.72 -13.16 -10.48
C SER A 410 -16.72 -13.50 -11.97
N PRO A 411 -15.69 -13.09 -12.74
CA PRO A 411 -15.62 -13.33 -14.18
C PRO A 411 -15.65 -14.81 -14.54
N PRO A 412 -16.32 -15.19 -15.62
CA PRO A 412 -16.32 -16.58 -16.10
C PRO A 412 -14.91 -17.01 -16.54
N GLY A 413 -14.59 -18.30 -16.35
CA GLY A 413 -13.28 -18.87 -16.74
C GLY A 413 -12.14 -18.51 -15.79
N LEU A 414 -12.45 -17.95 -14.62
CA LEU A 414 -11.50 -17.68 -13.56
C LEU A 414 -10.88 -18.99 -13.04
N ALA A 415 -9.56 -19.06 -12.92
CA ALA A 415 -8.84 -20.14 -12.27
C ALA A 415 -8.81 -19.91 -10.75
N ARG A 416 -9.31 -20.89 -9.98
CA ARG A 416 -9.13 -20.93 -8.54
C ARG A 416 -7.80 -21.61 -8.21
N LEU A 417 -6.84 -20.84 -7.71
CA LEU A 417 -5.48 -21.29 -7.42
C LEU A 417 -5.36 -21.91 -6.02
N ALA A 418 -6.05 -21.32 -5.06
CA ALA A 418 -6.16 -21.83 -3.69
C ALA A 418 -7.61 -21.75 -3.21
N HIS A 419 -7.99 -22.67 -2.32
CA HIS A 419 -9.29 -22.74 -1.67
C HIS A 419 -9.07 -23.09 -0.21
N SER A 420 -9.09 -22.11 0.63
CA SER A 420 -8.56 -22.14 1.98
C SER A 420 -9.67 -22.09 3.01
N PRO A 421 -9.87 -23.13 3.82
CA PRO A 421 -10.89 -23.10 4.85
C PRO A 421 -10.48 -22.17 5.99
N PHE A 422 -11.47 -21.49 6.58
CA PHE A 422 -11.28 -20.73 7.81
C PHE A 422 -12.45 -20.98 8.79
N ALA A 423 -12.19 -20.68 10.07
CA ALA A 423 -13.22 -20.64 11.11
C ALA A 423 -12.98 -19.40 11.98
N LEU A 424 -14.03 -18.64 12.23
CA LEU A 424 -14.02 -17.48 13.12
C LEU A 424 -14.23 -17.90 14.58
N ALA A 425 -13.78 -17.07 15.50
CA ALA A 425 -14.05 -17.28 16.94
C ALA A 425 -15.56 -17.28 17.28
N SER A 426 -16.39 -16.68 16.42
CA SER A 426 -17.85 -16.73 16.51
C SER A 426 -18.45 -18.12 16.24
N GLY A 427 -17.68 -19.06 15.69
CA GLY A 427 -18.13 -20.37 15.20
C GLY A 427 -18.57 -20.39 13.73
N GLU A 428 -18.59 -19.24 13.07
CA GLU A 428 -18.79 -19.15 11.62
C GLU A 428 -17.58 -19.72 10.89
N SER A 429 -17.80 -20.42 9.77
CA SER A 429 -16.75 -20.99 8.96
C SER A 429 -17.04 -20.81 7.48
N GLY A 430 -15.99 -20.79 6.67
CA GLY A 430 -16.10 -20.59 5.23
C GLY A 430 -14.81 -20.93 4.51
N TYR A 431 -14.72 -20.42 3.29
CA TYR A 431 -13.54 -20.55 2.45
C TYR A 431 -13.13 -19.20 1.89
N ALA A 432 -11.82 -19.02 1.72
CA ALA A 432 -11.23 -17.92 0.99
C ALA A 432 -10.49 -18.44 -0.23
N ASP A 433 -10.45 -17.64 -1.30
CA ASP A 433 -9.93 -18.07 -2.60
C ASP A 433 -8.80 -17.15 -3.10
N MET A 434 -7.74 -17.77 -3.60
CA MET A 434 -6.75 -17.12 -4.47
C MET A 434 -7.13 -17.39 -5.92
N THR A 435 -7.14 -16.36 -6.77
CA THR A 435 -7.66 -16.47 -8.12
C THR A 435 -6.78 -15.81 -9.16
N LEU A 436 -6.94 -16.25 -10.42
CA LEU A 436 -6.37 -15.60 -11.58
C LEU A 436 -7.34 -15.72 -12.76
N TYR A 437 -7.58 -14.63 -13.48
CA TYR A 437 -8.31 -14.66 -14.75
C TYR A 437 -7.63 -13.79 -15.80
N GLN A 438 -7.99 -14.02 -17.06
CA GLN A 438 -7.57 -13.19 -18.17
C GLN A 438 -8.79 -12.41 -18.68
N ALA A 439 -8.69 -11.08 -18.68
CA ALA A 439 -9.70 -10.20 -19.26
C ALA A 439 -9.71 -10.31 -20.80
N PRO A 440 -10.80 -9.91 -21.48
CA PRO A 440 -10.87 -9.93 -22.95
C PRO A 440 -9.75 -9.14 -23.64
N SER A 441 -9.19 -8.14 -22.99
CA SER A 441 -8.01 -7.37 -23.45
C SER A 441 -6.69 -8.14 -23.46
N GLY A 442 -6.67 -9.34 -22.86
CA GLY A 442 -5.45 -10.10 -22.58
C GLY A 442 -4.81 -9.77 -21.21
N ALA A 443 -5.31 -8.77 -20.51
CA ALA A 443 -4.81 -8.44 -19.17
C ALA A 443 -5.04 -9.60 -18.18
N LEU A 444 -4.01 -9.96 -17.42
CA LEU A 444 -4.13 -10.88 -16.31
C LEU A 444 -4.59 -10.11 -15.07
N VAL A 445 -5.51 -10.68 -14.32
CA VAL A 445 -5.94 -10.18 -13.01
C VAL A 445 -5.69 -11.28 -11.99
N PHE A 446 -4.83 -10.99 -11.02
CA PHE A 446 -4.46 -11.90 -9.95
C PHE A 446 -4.91 -11.32 -8.61
N ALA A 447 -5.52 -12.15 -7.77
CA ALA A 447 -5.93 -11.78 -6.43
C ALA A 447 -5.50 -12.86 -5.43
N THR A 448 -4.83 -12.45 -4.37
CA THR A 448 -4.38 -13.35 -3.31
C THR A 448 -5.49 -13.72 -2.32
N GLY A 449 -6.53 -12.86 -2.21
CA GLY A 449 -7.65 -13.04 -1.30
C GLY A 449 -7.26 -13.04 0.18
N SER A 450 -6.09 -12.48 0.51
CA SER A 450 -5.56 -12.43 1.88
C SER A 450 -4.61 -11.27 2.08
N MET A 451 -4.81 -10.45 3.12
CA MET A 451 -3.89 -9.38 3.50
C MET A 451 -2.54 -9.92 3.97
N TYR A 452 -2.53 -11.08 4.64
CA TYR A 452 -1.31 -11.71 5.18
C TYR A 452 -0.35 -12.21 4.10
N TRP A 453 -0.77 -12.24 2.82
CA TRP A 453 0.10 -12.60 1.71
C TRP A 453 1.42 -11.80 1.73
N ASN A 454 1.36 -10.52 2.06
CA ASN A 454 2.52 -9.64 2.08
C ASN A 454 3.54 -10.00 3.18
N TRP A 455 3.10 -10.62 4.25
CA TRP A 455 3.99 -11.17 5.28
C TRP A 455 4.72 -12.43 4.80
N GLY A 456 4.18 -13.12 3.79
CA GLY A 456 4.87 -14.19 3.08
C GLY A 456 6.01 -13.71 2.17
N LEU A 457 6.03 -12.42 1.84
CA LEU A 457 7.04 -11.83 0.97
C LEU A 457 8.26 -11.32 1.75
N ASP A 458 8.06 -10.69 2.91
CA ASP A 458 9.14 -10.11 3.71
C ASP A 458 8.75 -10.10 5.20
N ASP A 459 9.72 -10.39 6.08
CA ASP A 459 9.53 -10.51 7.53
C ASP A 459 9.79 -9.20 8.30
N TYR A 460 9.76 -8.04 7.66
CA TYR A 460 9.80 -6.79 8.41
C TYR A 460 8.74 -6.80 9.53
N ASN A 461 9.10 -6.28 10.70
CA ASN A 461 8.32 -6.31 11.95
C ASN A 461 8.22 -7.68 12.66
N ALA A 462 8.86 -8.74 12.17
CA ALA A 462 8.98 -10.00 12.89
C ALA A 462 10.36 -10.11 13.58
N PRO A 463 10.45 -10.71 14.77
CA PRO A 463 9.34 -11.22 15.58
C PRO A 463 8.70 -10.17 16.51
N GLY A 464 9.11 -8.91 16.45
CA GLY A 464 8.75 -7.88 17.43
C GLY A 464 7.23 -7.59 17.50
N LEU A 465 6.55 -7.47 16.37
CA LEU A 465 5.12 -7.17 16.30
C LEU A 465 4.26 -8.36 15.84
N ARG A 466 4.86 -9.36 15.22
CA ARG A 466 4.19 -10.56 14.70
C ARG A 466 5.17 -11.71 14.56
N SER A 467 4.68 -12.93 14.36
CA SER A 467 5.52 -14.07 13.98
C SER A 467 6.09 -13.89 12.56
N ALA A 468 7.27 -14.46 12.32
CA ALA A 468 7.84 -14.58 10.98
C ALA A 468 6.96 -15.50 10.11
N ARG A 469 6.63 -15.06 8.89
CA ARG A 469 5.79 -15.81 7.94
C ARG A 469 6.36 -15.80 6.52
N ALA A 470 7.58 -15.28 6.30
CA ALA A 470 8.19 -15.28 4.97
C ALA A 470 8.25 -16.71 4.40
N SER A 471 7.74 -16.86 3.18
CA SER A 471 7.56 -18.15 2.51
C SER A 471 8.21 -18.14 1.14
N VAL A 472 9.18 -18.99 0.93
CA VAL A 472 9.83 -19.17 -0.39
C VAL A 472 8.80 -19.53 -1.47
N ALA A 473 7.77 -20.31 -1.11
CA ALA A 473 6.71 -20.67 -2.05
C ALA A 473 5.83 -19.45 -2.39
N ALA A 474 5.44 -18.62 -1.41
CA ALA A 474 4.67 -17.39 -1.66
C ALA A 474 5.47 -16.41 -2.54
N GLN A 475 6.75 -16.20 -2.23
CA GLN A 475 7.66 -15.41 -3.06
C GLN A 475 7.74 -15.96 -4.49
N ARG A 476 7.87 -17.29 -4.66
CA ARG A 476 7.92 -17.93 -5.98
C ARG A 476 6.63 -17.76 -6.77
N ILE A 477 5.47 -17.94 -6.14
CA ILE A 477 4.16 -17.70 -6.77
C ILE A 477 4.08 -16.24 -7.25
N THR A 478 4.44 -15.29 -6.39
CA THR A 478 4.41 -13.86 -6.73
C THR A 478 5.37 -13.54 -7.88
N HIS A 479 6.58 -14.11 -7.89
CA HIS A 479 7.50 -14.01 -9.03
C HIS A 479 6.88 -14.55 -10.31
N ASN A 480 6.35 -15.79 -10.28
CA ASN A 480 5.76 -16.40 -11.47
C ASN A 480 4.65 -15.53 -12.08
N VAL A 481 3.79 -14.97 -11.22
CA VAL A 481 2.69 -14.10 -11.66
C VAL A 481 3.21 -12.78 -12.21
N LEU A 482 4.05 -12.05 -11.47
CA LEU A 482 4.55 -10.75 -11.92
C LEU A 482 5.44 -10.88 -13.16
N ASP A 483 6.31 -11.88 -13.23
CA ASP A 483 7.16 -12.10 -14.40
C ASP A 483 6.32 -12.42 -15.64
N ARG A 484 5.22 -13.20 -15.49
CA ARG A 484 4.27 -13.47 -16.56
C ARG A 484 3.55 -12.22 -17.06
N MET A 485 3.16 -11.32 -16.14
CA MET A 485 2.59 -10.02 -16.48
C MET A 485 3.58 -9.12 -17.23
N LEU A 486 4.87 -9.29 -16.99
CA LEU A 486 5.94 -8.52 -17.62
C LEU A 486 6.51 -9.19 -18.89
N GLU A 487 6.15 -10.44 -19.20
CA GLU A 487 6.54 -11.12 -20.44
C GLU A 487 5.96 -10.40 -21.66
N GLY A 488 6.74 -10.27 -22.73
CA GLY A 488 6.36 -9.55 -23.95
C GLY A 488 6.83 -8.11 -24.03
N ALA A 489 7.57 -7.60 -23.04
CA ALA A 489 8.15 -6.26 -23.08
C ALA A 489 9.51 -6.15 -23.81
N GLY A 490 10.02 -7.24 -24.38
CA GLY A 490 11.35 -7.34 -24.98
C GLY A 490 11.37 -7.47 -26.51
N GLY A 491 10.39 -6.89 -27.24
CA GLY A 491 10.34 -7.03 -28.69
C GLY A 491 9.38 -6.05 -29.37
N ALA A 492 9.66 -4.77 -29.33
CA ALA A 492 9.19 -3.78 -30.30
C ALA A 492 10.21 -2.65 -30.39
#